data_c7cf2c08e5f3f97e1d68f1439368b004
#
_entry.id   c7cf2c08e5f3f97e1d68f1439368b004
#
_cell.length_a   1.000
_cell.length_b   1.000
_cell.length_c   1.000
_cell.angle_alpha   90.00
_cell.angle_beta   90.00
_cell.angle_gamma   90.00
#
_symmetry.space_group_name_H-M   'P 1'
#
loop_
_entity.id
_entity.type
_entity.pdbx_description
1 polymer ?
#
loop_
_entity_poly.entity_id
_entity_poly.type
_entity_poly.pdbx_seq_one_letter_code
_entity_poly.pdbx_strand_id
1 'polypeptide(L)'
;VAGWGEYMVGYAMILAGLGMVFGNFIGAKMAEIFSPLRAVAISLSIMVVLLLVNSMLAFNPYIVLGMTFLVGMAAFTVSTPIQMAIINTSKGNEMLGSSMNQSAFNMGNASGAYLAGLPMTFGLSVVYAGVVGSVLAGLGVMIAIGIILYRRHKAGYSLKKMAFGN
;
A
#
# COMPACT_ATOMS: atom_id res chain seq x y z
N VAL A 1 -3.47 25.29 -3.57
CA VAL A 1 -4.26 24.50 -2.69
C VAL A 1 -3.98 24.91 -1.26
N ALA A 2 -2.95 24.60 -0.57
CA ALA A 2 -2.67 25.12 0.76
C ALA A 2 -1.52 26.10 0.65
N GLY A 3 -1.68 27.41 0.68
CA GLY A 3 -0.65 28.45 0.50
C GLY A 3 0.66 28.23 1.28
N TRP A 4 1.39 27.20 0.89
CA TRP A 4 2.59 26.70 1.55
C TRP A 4 3.79 27.57 1.20
N GLY A 5 4.43 28.13 2.20
CA GLY A 5 5.80 28.63 2.03
C GLY A 5 6.76 27.46 1.78
N GLU A 6 7.89 27.74 1.11
CA GLU A 6 8.90 26.73 0.74
C GLU A 6 9.37 25.85 1.93
N TYR A 7 9.39 26.40 3.14
CA TYR A 7 9.77 25.69 4.37
C TYR A 7 8.81 24.54 4.75
N MET A 8 7.52 24.65 4.43
CA MET A 8 6.52 23.62 4.78
C MET A 8 6.72 22.34 3.98
N VAL A 9 7.27 22.40 2.78
CA VAL A 9 7.59 21.23 1.95
C VAL A 9 8.65 20.37 2.66
N GLY A 10 9.67 20.99 3.22
CA GLY A 10 10.71 20.29 3.99
C GLY A 10 10.14 19.56 5.20
N TYR A 11 9.27 20.21 5.98
CA TYR A 11 8.59 19.57 7.11
C TYR A 11 7.70 18.40 6.67
N ALA A 12 6.97 18.54 5.56
CA ALA A 12 6.17 17.45 5.00
C ALA A 12 7.02 16.24 4.63
N MET A 13 8.19 16.45 4.01
CA MET A 13 9.11 15.36 3.65
C MET A 13 9.67 14.64 4.89
N ILE A 14 10.04 15.39 5.93
CA ILE A 14 10.50 14.82 7.20
C ILE A 14 9.39 13.98 7.86
N LEU A 15 8.17 14.52 7.93
CA LEU A 15 7.01 13.82 8.48
C LEU A 15 6.66 12.55 7.68
N ALA A 16 6.72 12.63 6.34
CA ALA A 16 6.54 11.45 5.50
C ALA A 16 7.59 10.38 5.83
N GLY A 17 8.87 10.75 5.90
CA GLY A 17 9.96 9.85 6.24
C GLY A 17 9.80 9.20 7.63
N LEU A 18 9.43 9.97 8.64
CA LEU A 18 9.12 9.44 9.97
C LEU A 18 7.93 8.47 9.90
N GLY A 19 6.86 8.82 9.18
CA GLY A 19 5.73 7.92 8.95
C GLY A 19 6.17 6.59 8.34
N MET A 20 7.04 6.62 7.33
CA MET A 20 7.58 5.42 6.68
C MET A 20 8.32 4.51 7.67
N VAL A 21 9.11 5.08 8.60
CA VAL A 21 9.81 4.30 9.63
C VAL A 21 8.81 3.57 10.53
N PHE A 22 7.83 4.29 11.08
CA PHE A 22 6.77 3.68 11.90
C PHE A 22 5.96 2.65 11.11
N GLY A 23 5.66 2.94 9.84
CA GLY A 23 4.95 2.02 8.95
C GLY A 23 5.66 0.69 8.77
N ASN A 24 6.98 0.68 8.63
CA ASN A 24 7.77 -0.54 8.55
C ASN A 24 7.60 -1.43 9.79
N PHE A 25 7.69 -0.85 10.99
CA PHE A 25 7.51 -1.61 12.24
C PHE A 25 6.10 -2.18 12.36
N ILE A 26 5.08 -1.37 12.08
CA ILE A 26 3.67 -1.79 12.13
C ILE A 26 3.42 -2.89 11.09
N GLY A 27 3.91 -2.74 9.87
CA GLY A 27 3.75 -3.71 8.79
C GLY A 27 4.40 -5.05 9.11
N ALA A 28 5.61 -5.06 9.67
CA ALA A 28 6.29 -6.28 10.12
C ALA A 28 5.47 -6.99 11.19
N LYS A 29 5.04 -6.26 12.22
CA LYS A 29 4.23 -6.83 13.31
C LYS A 29 2.87 -7.34 12.84
N MET A 30 2.21 -6.64 11.93
CA MET A 30 0.96 -7.10 11.32
C MET A 30 1.16 -8.38 10.51
N ALA A 31 2.28 -8.52 9.78
CA ALA A 31 2.57 -9.72 9.02
C ALA A 31 2.84 -10.95 9.91
N GLU A 32 3.41 -10.75 11.10
CA GLU A 32 3.59 -11.80 12.10
C GLU A 32 2.25 -12.25 12.70
N ILE A 33 1.38 -11.31 13.08
CA ILE A 33 0.10 -11.60 13.76
C ILE A 33 -0.94 -12.19 12.79
N PHE A 34 -1.12 -11.57 11.61
CA PHE A 34 -2.24 -11.87 10.69
C PHE A 34 -1.87 -12.74 9.49
N SER A 35 -0.64 -13.12 9.31
CA SER A 35 -0.04 -13.58 8.06
C SER A 35 0.18 -12.47 7.02
N PRO A 36 1.25 -12.58 6.19
CA PRO A 36 1.63 -11.49 5.27
C PRO A 36 0.51 -11.04 4.33
N LEU A 37 -0.20 -11.97 3.67
CA LEU A 37 -1.27 -11.60 2.72
C LEU A 37 -2.48 -10.93 3.38
N ARG A 38 -2.83 -11.32 4.62
CA ARG A 38 -3.92 -10.66 5.36
C ARG A 38 -3.49 -9.28 5.81
N ALA A 39 -2.24 -9.13 6.27
CA ALA A 39 -1.68 -7.84 6.62
C ALA A 39 -1.71 -6.88 5.43
N VAL A 40 -1.34 -7.34 4.22
CA VAL A 40 -1.45 -6.55 2.98
C VAL A 40 -2.89 -6.09 2.74
N ALA A 41 -3.88 -6.99 2.81
CA ALA A 41 -5.27 -6.63 2.55
C ALA A 41 -5.80 -5.59 3.55
N ILE A 42 -5.50 -5.75 4.84
CA ILE A 42 -5.90 -4.80 5.90
C ILE A 42 -5.22 -3.45 5.69
N SER A 43 -3.91 -3.44 5.46
CA SER A 43 -3.14 -2.19 5.28
C SER A 43 -3.56 -1.42 4.04
N LEU A 44 -3.84 -2.12 2.92
CA LEU A 44 -4.38 -1.49 1.70
C LEU A 44 -5.78 -0.91 1.95
N SER A 45 -6.64 -1.59 2.71
CA SER A 45 -7.96 -1.06 3.04
C SER A 45 -7.87 0.22 3.87
N ILE A 46 -6.95 0.27 4.83
CA ILE A 46 -6.66 1.49 5.60
C ILE A 46 -6.13 2.60 4.67
N MET A 47 -5.25 2.25 3.73
CA MET A 47 -4.70 3.20 2.76
C MET A 47 -5.79 3.82 1.88
N VAL A 48 -6.78 3.04 1.41
CA VAL A 48 -7.94 3.55 0.66
C VAL A 48 -8.66 4.64 1.46
N VAL A 49 -8.97 4.35 2.71
CA VAL A 49 -9.69 5.30 3.59
C VAL A 49 -8.85 6.56 3.81
N LEU A 50 -7.56 6.41 4.12
CA LEU A 50 -6.65 7.54 4.35
C LEU A 50 -6.52 8.45 3.12
N LEU A 51 -6.43 7.88 1.92
CA LEU A 51 -6.33 8.66 0.68
C LEU A 51 -7.63 9.41 0.38
N LEU A 52 -8.80 8.81 0.61
CA LEU A 52 -10.09 9.48 0.48
C LEU A 52 -10.24 10.62 1.49
N VAL A 53 -9.91 10.38 2.76
CA VAL A 53 -9.94 11.40 3.81
C VAL A 53 -8.97 12.54 3.49
N ASN A 54 -7.76 12.22 3.03
CA ASN A 54 -6.79 13.22 2.62
C ASN A 54 -7.32 14.11 1.47
N SER A 55 -8.01 13.50 0.49
CA SER A 55 -8.63 14.25 -0.60
C SER A 55 -9.72 15.22 -0.11
N MET A 56 -10.48 14.82 0.89
CA MET A 56 -11.56 15.66 1.45
C MET A 56 -11.01 16.79 2.34
N LEU A 57 -9.91 16.56 3.04
CA LEU A 57 -9.36 17.50 4.03
C LEU A 57 -8.20 18.35 3.51
N ALA A 58 -7.89 18.30 2.20
CA ALA A 58 -6.75 18.97 1.58
C ALA A 58 -6.78 20.51 1.61
N PHE A 59 -7.81 21.13 2.22
CA PHE A 59 -7.96 22.57 2.30
C PHE A 59 -7.17 23.22 3.44
N ASN A 60 -6.82 22.47 4.48
CA ASN A 60 -6.09 22.97 5.64
C ASN A 60 -4.64 22.48 5.64
N PRO A 61 -3.63 23.39 5.60
CA PRO A 61 -2.21 23.03 5.51
C PRO A 61 -1.73 22.17 6.69
N TYR A 62 -2.19 22.43 7.90
CA TYR A 62 -1.79 21.64 9.09
C TYR A 62 -2.36 20.21 9.06
N ILE A 63 -3.59 20.06 8.53
CA ILE A 63 -4.18 18.73 8.35
C ILE A 63 -3.40 17.95 7.29
N VAL A 64 -3.03 18.61 6.19
CA VAL A 64 -2.22 17.97 5.12
C VAL A 64 -0.87 17.49 5.65
N LEU A 65 -0.22 18.25 6.53
CA LEU A 65 1.02 17.81 7.19
C LEU A 65 0.82 16.52 8.01
N GLY A 66 -0.22 16.49 8.85
CA GLY A 66 -0.57 15.29 9.61
C GLY A 66 -0.92 14.10 8.71
N MET A 67 -1.69 14.35 7.65
CA MET A 67 -2.04 13.33 6.66
C MET A 67 -0.83 12.81 5.89
N THR A 68 0.17 13.64 5.61
CA THR A 68 1.43 13.22 4.97
C THR A 68 2.16 12.18 5.81
N PHE A 69 2.22 12.35 7.13
CA PHE A 69 2.74 11.35 8.05
C PHE A 69 1.95 10.04 7.99
N LEU A 70 0.61 10.12 8.09
CA LEU A 70 -0.27 8.94 8.08
C LEU A 70 -0.22 8.19 6.76
N VAL A 71 -0.19 8.88 5.63
CA VAL A 71 -0.08 8.27 4.29
C VAL A 71 1.30 7.62 4.12
N GLY A 72 2.38 8.29 4.53
CA GLY A 72 3.73 7.71 4.54
C GLY A 72 3.80 6.43 5.40
N MET A 73 3.20 6.47 6.59
CA MET A 73 3.11 5.31 7.48
C MET A 73 2.32 4.17 6.82
N ALA A 74 1.14 4.44 6.25
CA ALA A 74 0.32 3.43 5.61
C ALA A 74 1.01 2.80 4.39
N ALA A 75 1.72 3.60 3.58
CA ALA A 75 2.45 3.10 2.41
C ALA A 75 3.48 2.04 2.78
N PHE A 76 4.26 2.27 3.84
CA PHE A 76 5.27 1.32 4.29
C PHE A 76 4.69 0.18 5.14
N THR A 77 3.57 0.38 5.81
CA THR A 77 2.80 -0.70 6.44
C THR A 77 2.33 -1.73 5.40
N VAL A 78 2.08 -1.33 4.16
CA VAL A 78 1.76 -2.24 3.04
C VAL A 78 3.01 -2.93 2.49
N SER A 79 4.11 -2.19 2.32
CA SER A 79 5.32 -2.66 1.64
C SER A 79 5.97 -3.85 2.35
N THR A 80 6.12 -3.79 3.66
CA THR A 80 6.80 -4.82 4.46
C THR A 80 6.12 -6.19 4.39
N PRO A 81 4.78 -6.33 4.57
CA PRO A 81 4.11 -7.62 4.40
C PRO A 81 4.18 -8.18 2.98
N ILE A 82 4.19 -7.34 1.95
CA ILE A 82 4.37 -7.78 0.56
C ILE A 82 5.75 -8.42 0.40
N GLN A 83 6.80 -7.76 0.87
CA GLN A 83 8.16 -8.28 0.84
C GLN A 83 8.24 -9.63 1.53
N MET A 84 7.68 -9.76 2.74
CA MET A 84 7.64 -11.03 3.48
C MET A 84 6.87 -12.12 2.74
N ALA A 85 5.73 -11.80 2.11
CA ALA A 85 4.95 -12.74 1.34
C ALA A 85 5.73 -13.30 0.14
N ILE A 86 6.50 -12.46 -0.54
CA ILE A 86 7.32 -12.84 -1.69
C ILE A 86 8.49 -13.69 -1.26
N ILE A 87 9.24 -13.30 -0.24
CA ILE A 87 10.37 -14.08 0.30
C ILE A 87 9.88 -15.47 0.73
N ASN A 88 8.78 -15.55 1.48
CA ASN A 88 8.21 -16.82 1.93
C ASN A 88 7.76 -17.75 0.79
N THR A 89 7.45 -17.17 -0.37
CA THR A 89 7.00 -17.95 -1.54
C THR A 89 8.17 -18.33 -2.47
N SER A 90 9.29 -17.61 -2.39
CA SER A 90 10.48 -17.76 -3.25
C SER A 90 11.57 -18.62 -2.61
N LYS A 91 11.20 -19.67 -1.83
CA LYS A 91 12.17 -20.53 -1.12
C LYS A 91 13.21 -21.11 -2.08
N GLY A 92 14.48 -20.89 -1.73
CA GLY A 92 15.64 -21.29 -2.55
C GLY A 92 16.05 -20.28 -3.64
N ASN A 93 15.23 -19.22 -3.87
CA ASN A 93 15.51 -18.13 -4.79
C ASN A 93 15.09 -16.78 -4.19
N GLU A 94 15.31 -16.58 -2.89
CA GLU A 94 14.84 -15.41 -2.14
C GLU A 94 15.41 -14.09 -2.70
N MET A 95 16.67 -14.13 -3.18
CA MET A 95 17.30 -12.96 -3.80
C MET A 95 16.57 -12.55 -5.09
N LEU A 96 16.22 -13.51 -5.94
CA LEU A 96 15.48 -13.25 -7.18
C LEU A 96 14.07 -12.71 -6.86
N GLY A 97 13.37 -13.33 -5.91
CA GLY A 97 12.06 -12.88 -5.46
C GLY A 97 12.10 -11.44 -4.95
N SER A 98 13.11 -11.12 -4.14
CA SER A 98 13.29 -9.77 -3.58
C SER A 98 13.60 -8.74 -4.67
N SER A 99 14.46 -9.08 -5.64
CA SER A 99 14.79 -8.19 -6.76
C SER A 99 13.58 -7.92 -7.67
N MET A 100 12.78 -8.95 -7.96
CA MET A 100 11.54 -8.80 -8.74
C MET A 100 10.52 -7.94 -7.99
N ASN A 101 10.39 -8.11 -6.67
CA ASN A 101 9.53 -7.26 -5.86
C ASN A 101 9.95 -5.80 -5.92
N GLN A 102 11.27 -5.52 -5.80
CA GLN A 102 11.79 -4.16 -5.88
C GLN A 102 11.54 -3.52 -7.24
N SER A 103 11.71 -4.30 -8.32
CA SER A 103 11.40 -3.84 -9.68
C SER A 103 9.92 -3.53 -9.85
N ALA A 104 9.03 -4.41 -9.39
CA ALA A 104 7.59 -4.20 -9.43
C ALA A 104 7.18 -2.97 -8.59
N PHE A 105 7.80 -2.76 -7.43
CA PHE A 105 7.57 -1.59 -6.58
C PHE A 105 7.95 -0.29 -7.29
N ASN A 106 9.12 -0.25 -7.96
CA ASN A 106 9.56 0.92 -8.71
C ASN A 106 8.65 1.21 -9.92
N MET A 107 8.22 0.17 -10.64
CA MET A 107 7.26 0.31 -11.74
C MET A 107 5.91 0.80 -11.21
N GLY A 108 5.45 0.28 -10.08
CA GLY A 108 4.23 0.72 -9.43
C GLY A 108 4.28 2.18 -9.00
N ASN A 109 5.40 2.63 -8.42
CA ASN A 109 5.62 4.02 -8.04
C ASN A 109 5.60 4.96 -9.27
N ALA A 110 6.31 4.60 -10.34
CA ALA A 110 6.35 5.40 -11.56
C ALA A 110 4.96 5.49 -12.22
N SER A 111 4.28 4.34 -12.37
CA SER A 111 2.93 4.28 -12.94
C SER A 111 1.91 5.01 -12.07
N GLY A 112 2.00 4.82 -10.75
CA GLY A 112 1.13 5.48 -9.78
C GLY A 112 1.28 7.00 -9.80
N ALA A 113 2.51 7.50 -9.84
CA ALA A 113 2.80 8.94 -9.95
C ALA A 113 2.25 9.53 -11.27
N TYR A 114 2.43 8.83 -12.37
CA TYR A 114 1.90 9.23 -13.67
C TYR A 114 0.36 9.30 -13.66
N LEU A 115 -0.30 8.23 -13.20
CA LEU A 115 -1.76 8.17 -13.13
C LEU A 115 -2.34 9.21 -12.16
N ALA A 116 -1.70 9.44 -11.02
CA ALA A 116 -2.10 10.46 -10.05
C ALA A 116 -1.91 11.89 -10.59
N GLY A 117 -0.97 12.08 -11.53
CA GLY A 117 -0.73 13.35 -12.21
C GLY A 117 -1.73 13.66 -13.33
N LEU A 118 -2.36 12.64 -13.95
CA LEU A 118 -3.27 12.84 -15.08
C LEU A 118 -4.41 13.84 -14.81
N PRO A 119 -5.11 13.86 -13.66
CA PRO A 119 -6.15 14.86 -13.42
C PRO A 119 -5.65 16.29 -13.56
N MET A 120 -4.40 16.56 -13.17
CA MET A 120 -3.81 17.90 -13.26
C MET A 120 -3.57 18.32 -14.72
N THR A 121 -3.25 17.39 -15.61
CA THR A 121 -3.09 17.69 -17.05
C THR A 121 -4.41 18.08 -17.72
N PHE A 122 -5.53 17.67 -17.14
CA PHE A 122 -6.89 18.04 -17.57
C PHE A 122 -7.42 19.28 -16.81
N GLY A 123 -6.59 20.01 -16.07
CA GLY A 123 -6.98 21.22 -15.34
C GLY A 123 -7.76 20.94 -14.05
N LEU A 124 -7.82 19.67 -13.58
CA LEU A 124 -8.49 19.31 -12.33
C LEU A 124 -7.58 19.60 -11.13
N SER A 125 -8.19 19.78 -9.95
CA SER A 125 -7.46 20.03 -8.71
C SER A 125 -6.57 18.85 -8.32
N VAL A 126 -5.43 19.13 -7.67
CA VAL A 126 -4.50 18.16 -7.04
C VAL A 126 -5.22 17.17 -6.11
N VAL A 127 -6.35 17.57 -5.55
CA VAL A 127 -7.21 16.73 -4.68
C VAL A 127 -7.59 15.41 -5.36
N TYR A 128 -7.78 15.41 -6.69
CA TYR A 128 -8.11 14.21 -7.44
C TYR A 128 -6.98 13.17 -7.49
N ALA A 129 -5.74 13.55 -7.26
CA ALA A 129 -4.62 12.60 -7.14
C ALA A 129 -4.84 11.58 -6.02
N GLY A 130 -5.40 12.01 -4.87
CA GLY A 130 -5.76 11.12 -3.77
C GLY A 130 -6.91 10.16 -4.14
N VAL A 131 -7.88 10.63 -4.95
CA VAL A 131 -8.97 9.77 -5.46
C VAL A 131 -8.41 8.69 -6.38
N VAL A 132 -7.54 9.04 -7.32
CA VAL A 132 -6.86 8.07 -8.20
C VAL A 132 -6.07 7.06 -7.37
N GLY A 133 -5.29 7.54 -6.38
CA GLY A 133 -4.55 6.66 -5.47
C GLY A 133 -5.45 5.71 -4.69
N SER A 134 -6.63 6.17 -4.24
CA SER A 134 -7.60 5.32 -3.53
C SER A 134 -8.20 4.23 -4.44
N VAL A 135 -8.47 4.54 -5.70
CA VAL A 135 -8.93 3.55 -6.69
C VAL A 135 -7.86 2.50 -6.94
N LEU A 136 -6.60 2.90 -7.14
CA LEU A 136 -5.48 1.97 -7.32
C LEU A 136 -5.26 1.09 -6.09
N ALA A 137 -5.32 1.66 -4.89
CA ALA A 137 -5.24 0.88 -3.65
C ALA A 137 -6.42 -0.09 -3.51
N GLY A 138 -7.64 0.31 -3.91
CA GLY A 138 -8.82 -0.55 -3.94
C GLY A 138 -8.67 -1.74 -4.88
N LEU A 139 -8.09 -1.55 -6.06
CA LEU A 139 -7.73 -2.65 -6.97
C LEU A 139 -6.71 -3.60 -6.30
N GLY A 140 -5.73 -3.05 -5.57
CA GLY A 140 -4.79 -3.85 -4.78
C GLY A 140 -5.49 -4.69 -3.70
N VAL A 141 -6.50 -4.15 -3.00
CA VAL A 141 -7.32 -4.90 -2.04
C VAL A 141 -8.04 -6.06 -2.72
N MET A 142 -8.67 -5.83 -3.87
CA MET A 142 -9.37 -6.88 -4.61
C MET A 142 -8.44 -8.01 -5.02
N ILE A 143 -7.24 -7.69 -5.52
CA ILE A 143 -6.22 -8.69 -5.87
C ILE A 143 -5.77 -9.47 -4.62
N ALA A 144 -5.49 -8.80 -3.51
CA ALA A 144 -5.06 -9.44 -2.27
C ALA A 144 -6.14 -10.42 -1.73
N ILE A 145 -7.39 -10.00 -1.72
CA ILE A 145 -8.52 -10.85 -1.33
C ILE A 145 -8.67 -12.03 -2.28
N GLY A 146 -8.58 -11.79 -3.59
CA GLY A 146 -8.63 -12.86 -4.61
C GLY A 146 -7.58 -13.94 -4.38
N ILE A 147 -6.33 -13.55 -4.08
CA ILE A 147 -5.24 -14.49 -3.75
C ILE A 147 -5.54 -15.27 -2.47
N ILE A 148 -6.08 -14.60 -1.44
CA ILE A 148 -6.44 -15.24 -0.17
C ILE A 148 -7.53 -16.29 -0.40
N LEU A 149 -8.58 -15.96 -1.15
CA LEU A 149 -9.68 -16.87 -1.46
C LEU A 149 -9.21 -18.05 -2.31
N TYR A 150 -8.40 -17.82 -3.32
CA TYR A 150 -7.81 -18.85 -4.16
C TYR A 150 -6.97 -19.86 -3.33
N ARG A 151 -6.11 -19.35 -2.44
CA ARG A 151 -5.31 -20.21 -1.56
C ARG A 151 -6.17 -21.04 -0.60
N ARG A 152 -7.24 -20.45 -0.05
CA ARG A 152 -8.20 -21.17 0.81
C ARG A 152 -8.92 -22.28 0.05
N HIS A 153 -9.38 -22.01 -1.16
CA HIS A 153 -10.05 -23.01 -1.99
C HIS A 153 -9.14 -24.18 -2.32
N LYS A 154 -7.89 -23.90 -2.71
CA LYS A 154 -6.88 -24.94 -3.01
C LYS A 154 -6.54 -25.79 -1.77
N ALA A 155 -6.42 -25.19 -0.60
CA ALA A 155 -6.17 -25.89 0.65
C ALA A 155 -7.35 -26.81 1.02
N GLY A 156 -8.59 -26.33 0.90
CA GLY A 156 -9.79 -27.13 1.13
C GLY A 156 -9.93 -28.31 0.17
N TYR A 157 -9.59 -28.11 -1.10
CA TYR A 157 -9.58 -29.19 -2.10
C TYR A 157 -8.52 -30.26 -1.79
N SER A 158 -7.32 -29.87 -1.35
CA SER A 158 -6.24 -30.79 -0.97
C SER A 158 -6.63 -31.65 0.23
N LEU A 159 -7.25 -31.05 1.26
CA LEU A 159 -7.73 -31.76 2.44
C LEU A 159 -8.85 -32.76 2.09
N LYS A 160 -9.77 -32.37 1.20
CA LYS A 160 -10.85 -33.21 0.72
C LYS A 160 -10.34 -34.45 -0.06
N LYS A 161 -9.33 -34.22 -0.92
CA LYS A 161 -8.66 -35.28 -1.68
C LYS A 161 -7.92 -36.27 -0.77
N MET A 162 -7.28 -35.80 0.31
CA MET A 162 -6.61 -36.67 1.30
C MET A 162 -7.60 -37.45 2.17
N ALA A 163 -8.77 -36.87 2.47
CA ALA A 163 -9.78 -37.51 3.34
C ALA A 163 -10.64 -38.55 2.61
N PHE A 164 -10.85 -38.42 1.30
CA PHE A 164 -11.76 -39.26 0.52
C PHE A 164 -11.08 -40.12 -0.54
N GLY A 165 -9.75 -40.13 -0.62
CA GLY A 165 -8.91 -41.04 -1.40
C GLY A 165 -9.48 -41.41 -2.77
N ASN A 166 -9.33 -40.58 -3.78
CA ASN A 166 -9.33 -40.91 -5.21
C ASN A 166 -8.38 -39.98 -5.93
#